data_8882bd531f892894e46cde610670642f
#
_entry.id   8882bd531f892894e46cde610670642f
#
_cell.length_a   1.000
_cell.length_b   1.000
_cell.length_c   1.000
_cell.angle_alpha   90.00
_cell.angle_beta   90.00
_cell.angle_gamma   90.00
#
_symmetry.space_group_name_H-M   'P 1'
#
loop_
_entity.id
_entity.type
_entity.pdbx_description
1 polymer ?
#
loop_
_entity_poly.entity_id
_entity_poly.type
_entity_poly.pdbx_seq_one_letter_code
_entity_poly.pdbx_strand_id
1 'polypeptide(L)'
;MKPQIIKKYVDAGMVKFVWHDFAWIGAESRQSAQAARCAGRQGKFWQYHDLLYNNQRGENQGNFGPANLRTWGAQLGLDATQFNSCLEQAPDMTAIQQDLADARGKGVVATPTFFLNGQRLAGARSVDTFFQAIDAELKKLGR
;
A
#
# COMPACT_ATOMS: atom_id res chain seq x y z
N MET A 1 1.93 5.49 12.83
CA MET A 1 2.90 6.15 11.94
C MET A 1 2.24 6.74 10.69
N LYS A 2 1.73 5.96 9.72
CA LYS A 2 1.11 6.49 8.46
C LYS A 2 0.13 7.63 8.71
N PRO A 3 -0.89 7.53 9.59
CA PRO A 3 -1.86 8.60 9.79
C PRO A 3 -1.23 9.92 10.25
N GLN A 4 -0.19 9.86 11.08
CA GLN A 4 0.49 11.05 11.60
C GLN A 4 1.32 11.75 10.53
N ILE A 5 1.98 10.99 9.63
CA ILE A 5 2.69 11.54 8.47
C ILE A 5 1.70 12.19 7.50
N ILE A 6 0.60 11.51 7.21
CA ILE A 6 -0.46 12.06 6.33
C ILE A 6 -0.94 13.39 6.88
N LYS A 7 -1.38 13.42 8.14
CA LYS A 7 -1.93 14.63 8.76
C LYS A 7 -0.94 15.79 8.81
N LYS A 8 0.33 15.52 9.14
CA LYS A 8 1.32 16.59 9.34
C LYS A 8 1.89 17.14 8.02
N TYR A 9 2.12 16.26 7.04
CA TYR A 9 2.90 16.66 5.85
C TYR A 9 2.15 16.53 4.54
N VAL A 10 1.33 15.48 4.37
CA VAL A 10 0.62 15.25 3.11
C VAL A 10 -0.57 16.18 2.99
N ASP A 11 -1.39 16.30 4.02
CA ASP A 11 -2.55 17.21 4.06
C ASP A 11 -2.12 18.69 3.94
N ALA A 12 -0.92 19.00 4.41
CA ALA A 12 -0.30 20.32 4.25
C ALA A 12 0.35 20.54 2.87
N GLY A 13 0.30 19.58 1.96
CA GLY A 13 0.88 19.68 0.62
C GLY A 13 2.41 19.70 0.57
N MET A 14 3.08 19.33 1.68
CA MET A 14 4.54 19.35 1.77
C MET A 14 5.18 18.04 1.29
N VAL A 15 4.47 16.92 1.37
CA VAL A 15 4.96 15.58 1.02
C VAL A 15 3.91 14.83 0.19
N LYS A 16 4.35 14.11 -0.83
CA LYS A 16 3.56 13.12 -1.54
C LYS A 16 3.87 11.73 -0.96
N PHE A 17 2.84 11.04 -0.46
CA PHE A 17 2.97 9.66 -0.02
C PHE A 17 2.56 8.71 -1.15
N VAL A 18 3.46 7.83 -1.57
CA VAL A 18 3.25 6.87 -2.67
C VAL A 18 3.35 5.46 -2.13
N TRP A 19 2.40 4.63 -2.50
CA TRP A 19 2.40 3.20 -2.21
C TRP A 19 3.01 2.42 -3.38
N HIS A 20 3.86 1.45 -3.04
CA HIS A 20 4.35 0.42 -3.96
C HIS A 20 4.05 -0.96 -3.38
N ASP A 21 3.61 -1.88 -4.24
CA ASP A 21 3.30 -3.23 -3.83
C ASP A 21 4.59 -4.06 -3.64
N PHE A 22 4.62 -4.86 -2.57
CA PHE A 22 5.67 -5.85 -2.34
C PHE A 22 5.03 -7.21 -2.06
N ALA A 23 4.31 -7.73 -3.07
CA ALA A 23 3.44 -8.91 -2.97
C ALA A 23 4.23 -10.21 -3.21
N TRP A 24 5.04 -10.64 -2.23
CA TRP A 24 6.00 -11.74 -2.36
C TRP A 24 5.70 -13.00 -1.56
N ILE A 25 4.82 -12.93 -0.55
CA ILE A 25 4.58 -14.02 0.41
C ILE A 25 3.73 -15.16 -0.19
N GLY A 26 3.10 -14.98 -1.34
CA GLY A 26 2.31 -16.01 -1.99
C GLY A 26 1.11 -15.48 -2.78
N ALA A 27 0.15 -16.37 -3.06
CA ALA A 27 -1.01 -16.03 -3.88
C ALA A 27 -1.88 -14.94 -3.23
N GLU A 28 -2.13 -15.05 -1.93
CA GLU A 28 -2.96 -14.10 -1.20
C GLU A 28 -2.38 -12.68 -1.19
N SER A 29 -1.04 -12.53 -1.13
CA SER A 29 -0.40 -11.22 -1.25
C SER A 29 -0.70 -10.55 -2.59
N ARG A 30 -0.64 -11.31 -3.69
CA ARG A 30 -0.94 -10.79 -5.02
C ARG A 30 -2.42 -10.48 -5.19
N GLN A 31 -3.30 -11.34 -4.68
CA GLN A 31 -4.75 -11.14 -4.72
C GLN A 31 -5.16 -9.90 -3.91
N SER A 32 -4.56 -9.70 -2.73
CA SER A 32 -4.82 -8.52 -1.89
C SER A 32 -4.36 -7.23 -2.56
N ALA A 33 -3.17 -7.23 -3.18
CA ALA A 33 -2.66 -6.08 -3.92
C ALA A 33 -3.58 -5.75 -5.10
N GLN A 34 -3.99 -6.76 -5.89
CA GLN A 34 -4.95 -6.58 -6.99
C GLN A 34 -6.27 -6.01 -6.48
N ALA A 35 -6.82 -6.52 -5.38
CA ALA A 35 -8.06 -6.04 -4.80
C ALA A 35 -7.98 -4.57 -4.36
N ALA A 36 -6.88 -4.17 -3.73
CA ALA A 36 -6.66 -2.78 -3.34
C ALA A 36 -6.60 -1.85 -4.58
N ARG A 37 -5.94 -2.28 -5.66
CA ARG A 37 -5.92 -1.53 -6.92
C ARG A 37 -7.30 -1.46 -7.57
N CYS A 38 -8.07 -2.56 -7.56
CA CYS A 38 -9.47 -2.55 -8.04
C CYS A 38 -10.34 -1.55 -7.25
N ALA A 39 -10.21 -1.51 -5.94
CA ALA A 39 -10.86 -0.51 -5.10
C ALA A 39 -10.38 0.92 -5.43
N GLY A 40 -9.11 1.07 -5.77
CA GLY A 40 -8.51 2.33 -6.21
C GLY A 40 -9.13 2.89 -7.48
N ARG A 41 -9.58 2.04 -8.43
CA ARG A 41 -10.30 2.45 -9.64
C ARG A 41 -11.64 3.10 -9.31
N GLN A 42 -12.15 2.87 -8.11
CA GLN A 42 -13.37 3.47 -7.57
C GLN A 42 -13.08 4.52 -6.46
N GLY A 43 -11.83 5.02 -6.39
CA GLY A 43 -11.42 6.05 -5.42
C GLY A 43 -11.29 5.57 -3.97
N LYS A 44 -11.27 4.25 -3.72
CA LYS A 44 -11.27 3.66 -2.38
C LYS A 44 -9.99 2.87 -2.03
N PHE A 45 -8.86 3.14 -2.70
CA PHE A 45 -7.60 2.42 -2.46
C PHE A 45 -7.21 2.40 -0.97
N TRP A 46 -7.14 3.57 -0.33
CA TRP A 46 -6.66 3.68 1.05
C TRP A 46 -7.60 3.05 2.06
N GLN A 47 -8.91 3.17 1.84
CA GLN A 47 -9.92 2.54 2.70
C GLN A 47 -9.82 1.01 2.60
N TYR A 48 -9.65 0.49 1.39
CA TYR A 48 -9.50 -0.94 1.16
C TYR A 48 -8.17 -1.47 1.71
N HIS A 49 -7.08 -0.73 1.49
CA HIS A 49 -5.77 -1.00 2.08
C HIS A 49 -5.87 -1.14 3.61
N ASP A 50 -6.48 -0.17 4.28
CA ASP A 50 -6.59 -0.20 5.74
C ASP A 50 -7.47 -1.38 6.21
N LEU A 51 -8.52 -1.71 5.45
CA LEU A 51 -9.37 -2.88 5.72
C LEU A 51 -8.59 -4.20 5.61
N LEU A 52 -7.73 -4.35 4.59
CA LEU A 52 -6.86 -5.52 4.46
C LEU A 52 -5.96 -5.69 5.69
N TYR A 53 -5.27 -4.64 6.12
CA TYR A 53 -4.40 -4.70 7.30
C TYR A 53 -5.16 -4.97 8.60
N ASN A 54 -6.35 -4.42 8.76
CA ASN A 54 -7.19 -4.66 9.94
C ASN A 54 -7.71 -6.11 10.02
N ASN A 55 -7.79 -6.79 8.89
CA ASN A 55 -8.26 -8.17 8.79
C ASN A 55 -7.13 -9.20 8.63
N GLN A 56 -5.87 -8.81 8.72
CA GLN A 56 -4.76 -9.75 8.61
C GLN A 56 -4.73 -10.73 9.79
N ARG A 57 -4.70 -12.04 9.49
CA ARG A 57 -4.72 -13.12 10.47
C ARG A 57 -3.75 -14.24 10.08
N GLY A 58 -2.53 -13.89 9.74
CA GLY A 58 -1.52 -14.82 9.25
C GLY A 58 -1.34 -14.78 7.74
N GLU A 59 -0.41 -15.58 7.23
CA GLU A 59 0.04 -15.57 5.83
C GLU A 59 -0.43 -16.84 5.12
N ASN A 60 -1.06 -16.68 3.96
CA ASN A 60 -1.55 -17.78 3.10
C ASN A 60 -2.45 -18.82 3.85
N GLN A 61 -3.33 -18.34 4.71
CA GLN A 61 -4.27 -19.16 5.48
C GLN A 61 -5.71 -19.08 4.98
N GLY A 62 -5.92 -18.56 3.78
CA GLY A 62 -7.23 -18.42 3.14
C GLY A 62 -7.97 -17.14 3.52
N ASN A 63 -7.42 -16.31 4.41
CA ASN A 63 -8.11 -15.11 4.88
C ASN A 63 -8.30 -14.07 3.78
N PHE A 64 -7.37 -13.98 2.84
CA PHE A 64 -7.43 -13.08 1.69
C PHE A 64 -7.92 -13.77 0.41
N GLY A 65 -8.72 -14.84 0.58
CA GLY A 65 -9.37 -15.52 -0.54
C GLY A 65 -10.44 -14.65 -1.22
N PRO A 66 -10.86 -15.00 -2.46
CA PRO A 66 -11.77 -14.19 -3.26
C PRO A 66 -13.09 -13.84 -2.58
N ALA A 67 -13.65 -14.74 -1.77
CA ALA A 67 -14.90 -14.51 -1.06
C ALA A 67 -14.79 -13.35 -0.05
N ASN A 68 -13.73 -13.34 0.77
CA ASN A 68 -13.48 -12.28 1.74
C ASN A 68 -13.17 -10.96 1.04
N LEU A 69 -12.37 -10.98 -0.03
CA LEU A 69 -12.06 -9.77 -0.79
C LEU A 69 -13.32 -9.11 -1.36
N ARG A 70 -14.27 -9.90 -1.90
CA ARG A 70 -15.57 -9.41 -2.38
C ARG A 70 -16.42 -8.83 -1.24
N THR A 71 -16.48 -9.54 -0.11
CA THR A 71 -17.22 -9.08 1.08
C THR A 71 -16.70 -7.73 1.56
N TRP A 72 -15.40 -7.54 1.61
CA TRP A 72 -14.80 -6.26 2.02
C TRP A 72 -15.02 -5.14 0.99
N GLY A 73 -15.06 -5.47 -0.28
CA GLY A 73 -15.48 -4.52 -1.31
C GLY A 73 -16.91 -4.02 -1.09
N ALA A 74 -17.83 -4.94 -0.79
CA ALA A 74 -19.22 -4.60 -0.48
C ALA A 74 -19.35 -3.76 0.81
N GLN A 75 -18.58 -4.06 1.85
CA GLN A 75 -18.55 -3.27 3.09
C GLN A 75 -18.15 -1.81 2.86
N LEU A 76 -17.28 -1.55 1.88
CA LEU A 76 -16.88 -0.21 1.49
C LEU A 76 -17.84 0.47 0.51
N GLY A 77 -18.92 -0.20 0.11
CA GLY A 77 -19.88 0.32 -0.85
C GLY A 77 -19.30 0.45 -2.27
N LEU A 78 -18.39 -0.44 -2.66
CA LEU A 78 -17.92 -0.51 -4.03
C LEU A 78 -19.01 -1.06 -4.95
N ASP A 79 -19.02 -0.61 -6.21
CA ASP A 79 -19.81 -1.26 -7.24
C ASP A 79 -19.34 -2.71 -7.41
N ALA A 80 -20.20 -3.66 -7.03
CA ALA A 80 -19.87 -5.07 -6.97
C ALA A 80 -19.55 -5.66 -8.35
N THR A 81 -20.25 -5.23 -9.39
CA THR A 81 -20.04 -5.71 -10.76
C THR A 81 -18.66 -5.31 -11.26
N GLN A 82 -18.32 -4.04 -11.15
CA GLN A 82 -17.02 -3.52 -11.56
C GLN A 82 -15.88 -4.12 -10.73
N PHE A 83 -16.07 -4.21 -9.41
CA PHE A 83 -15.05 -4.73 -8.52
C PHE A 83 -14.76 -6.22 -8.77
N ASN A 84 -15.81 -7.04 -8.87
CA ASN A 84 -15.67 -8.47 -9.13
C ASN A 84 -15.05 -8.74 -10.50
N SER A 85 -15.48 -8.03 -11.54
CA SER A 85 -14.87 -8.11 -12.87
C SER A 85 -13.37 -7.75 -12.85
N CYS A 86 -13.00 -6.69 -12.12
CA CYS A 86 -11.60 -6.31 -11.95
C CYS A 86 -10.79 -7.38 -11.21
N LEU A 87 -11.34 -8.01 -10.18
CA LEU A 87 -10.68 -9.12 -9.47
C LEU A 87 -10.43 -10.32 -10.40
N GLU A 88 -11.41 -10.68 -11.22
CA GLU A 88 -11.34 -11.82 -12.12
C GLU A 88 -10.37 -11.59 -13.29
N GLN A 89 -10.37 -10.41 -13.88
CA GLN A 89 -9.48 -10.04 -14.98
C GLN A 89 -8.05 -9.76 -14.52
N ALA A 90 -7.87 -9.40 -13.25
CA ALA A 90 -6.59 -9.08 -12.63
C ALA A 90 -5.69 -8.13 -13.47
N PRO A 91 -6.19 -6.98 -13.96
CA PRO A 91 -5.50 -6.15 -14.95
C PRO A 91 -4.23 -5.50 -14.42
N ASP A 92 -4.05 -5.43 -13.11
CA ASP A 92 -2.91 -4.78 -12.48
C ASP A 92 -1.77 -5.75 -12.12
N MET A 93 -1.91 -7.04 -12.44
CA MET A 93 -0.95 -8.07 -12.02
C MET A 93 0.47 -7.81 -12.54
N THR A 94 0.60 -7.36 -13.79
CA THR A 94 1.91 -6.97 -14.36
C THR A 94 2.54 -5.82 -13.59
N ALA A 95 1.76 -4.79 -13.25
CA ALA A 95 2.26 -3.64 -12.48
C ALA A 95 2.66 -4.04 -11.04
N ILE A 96 1.90 -4.93 -10.40
CA ILE A 96 2.23 -5.48 -9.07
C ILE A 96 3.55 -6.26 -9.11
N GLN A 97 3.77 -7.06 -10.15
CA GLN A 97 5.02 -7.80 -10.35
C GLN A 97 6.19 -6.85 -10.65
N GLN A 98 5.95 -5.79 -11.41
CA GLN A 98 6.96 -4.76 -11.68
C GLN A 98 7.35 -4.01 -10.40
N ASP A 99 6.40 -3.61 -9.56
CA ASP A 99 6.68 -2.99 -8.25
C ASP A 99 7.57 -3.90 -7.38
N LEU A 100 7.28 -5.20 -7.35
CA LEU A 100 8.10 -6.17 -6.63
C LEU A 100 9.52 -6.28 -7.19
N ALA A 101 9.67 -6.32 -8.52
CA ALA A 101 10.96 -6.39 -9.19
C ALA A 101 11.79 -5.12 -8.94
N ASP A 102 11.18 -3.94 -9.07
CA ASP A 102 11.81 -2.66 -8.83
C ASP A 102 12.28 -2.50 -7.37
N ALA A 103 11.44 -2.93 -6.43
CA ALA A 103 11.79 -2.91 -5.02
C ALA A 103 13.00 -3.82 -4.73
N ARG A 104 13.02 -5.03 -5.30
CA ARG A 104 14.17 -5.95 -5.19
C ARG A 104 15.43 -5.37 -5.83
N GLY A 105 15.30 -4.74 -6.98
CA GLY A 105 16.40 -4.04 -7.65
C GLY A 105 17.00 -2.91 -6.80
N LYS A 106 16.19 -2.29 -5.94
CA LYS A 106 16.61 -1.28 -4.95
C LYS A 106 17.07 -1.90 -3.63
N GLY A 107 17.26 -3.21 -3.55
CA GLY A 107 17.71 -3.91 -2.36
C GLY A 107 16.67 -4.04 -1.24
N VAL A 108 15.37 -3.92 -1.55
CA VAL A 108 14.31 -4.20 -0.58
C VAL A 108 14.21 -5.71 -0.37
N VAL A 109 14.37 -6.14 0.88
CA VAL A 109 14.31 -7.54 1.29
C VAL A 109 13.20 -7.82 2.30
N ALA A 110 12.59 -6.78 2.85
CA ALA A 110 11.54 -6.88 3.86
C ALA A 110 10.63 -5.63 3.87
N THR A 111 9.45 -5.78 4.43
CA THR A 111 8.48 -4.71 4.67
C THR A 111 8.31 -4.45 6.16
N PRO A 112 8.00 -3.21 6.54
CA PRO A 112 7.95 -2.03 5.70
C PRO A 112 9.35 -1.50 5.32
N THR A 113 9.52 -1.04 4.10
CA THR A 113 10.69 -0.26 3.66
C THR A 113 10.20 1.03 3.04
N PHE A 114 10.84 2.15 3.36
CA PHE A 114 10.49 3.47 2.88
C PHE A 114 11.65 4.10 2.12
N PHE A 115 11.33 4.95 1.17
CA PHE A 115 12.27 5.82 0.50
C PHE A 115 11.78 7.27 0.63
N LEU A 116 12.65 8.15 1.10
CA LEU A 116 12.42 9.58 1.16
C LEU A 116 13.35 10.26 0.15
N ASN A 117 12.80 10.81 -0.93
CA ASN A 117 13.58 11.39 -2.03
C ASN A 117 14.70 10.45 -2.53
N GLY A 118 14.44 9.14 -2.63
CA GLY A 118 15.41 8.13 -3.04
C GLY A 118 16.33 7.60 -1.93
N GLN A 119 16.34 8.22 -0.75
CA GLN A 119 17.10 7.71 0.40
C GLN A 119 16.31 6.65 1.16
N ARG A 120 16.91 5.49 1.37
CA ARG A 120 16.27 4.37 2.04
C ARG A 120 16.17 4.58 3.54
N LEU A 121 14.97 4.41 4.07
CA LEU A 121 14.65 4.31 5.49
C LEU A 121 14.15 2.90 5.79
N ALA A 122 15.03 2.00 6.21
CA ALA A 122 14.67 0.59 6.43
C ALA A 122 13.93 0.39 7.75
N GLY A 123 12.91 -0.46 7.72
CA GLY A 123 12.19 -0.95 8.88
C GLY A 123 11.11 -0.01 9.43
N ALA A 124 10.34 -0.54 10.37
CA ALA A 124 9.36 0.21 11.14
C ALA A 124 10.09 1.05 12.21
N ARG A 125 10.36 2.30 11.90
CA ARG A 125 10.98 3.27 12.83
C ARG A 125 9.91 4.03 13.60
N SER A 126 10.35 4.73 14.66
CA SER A 126 9.46 5.64 15.39
C SER A 126 8.94 6.76 14.48
N VAL A 127 7.79 7.31 14.81
CA VAL A 127 7.21 8.46 14.11
C VAL A 127 8.18 9.64 14.11
N ASP A 128 8.87 9.86 15.24
CA ASP A 128 9.84 10.96 15.38
C ASP A 128 11.01 10.81 14.41
N THR A 129 11.49 9.60 14.16
CA THR A 129 12.53 9.36 13.15
C THR A 129 12.09 9.79 11.77
N PHE A 130 10.82 9.49 11.39
CA PHE A 130 10.25 9.94 10.11
C PHE A 130 10.09 11.45 10.08
N PHE A 131 9.62 12.06 11.16
CA PHE A 131 9.47 13.51 11.24
C PHE A 131 10.82 14.22 11.08
N GLN A 132 11.85 13.80 11.81
CA GLN A 132 13.19 14.35 11.68
C GLN A 132 13.76 14.22 10.26
N ALA A 133 13.58 13.06 9.62
CA ALA A 133 14.04 12.85 8.25
C ALA A 133 13.29 13.77 7.25
N ILE A 134 11.96 13.87 7.37
CA ILE A 134 11.15 14.72 6.49
C ILE A 134 11.47 16.20 6.73
N ASP A 135 11.54 16.65 7.98
CA ASP A 135 11.85 18.03 8.31
C ASP A 135 13.26 18.43 7.81
N ALA A 136 14.24 17.51 7.88
CA ALA A 136 15.57 17.73 7.32
C ALA A 136 15.55 17.88 5.78
N GLU A 137 14.76 17.08 5.08
CA GLU A 137 14.60 17.19 3.63
C GLU A 137 13.87 18.49 3.23
N LEU A 138 12.81 18.86 3.94
CA LEU A 138 12.09 20.12 3.71
C LEU A 138 13.01 21.32 3.90
N LYS A 139 13.83 21.32 4.95
CA LYS A 139 14.81 22.38 5.20
C LYS A 139 15.82 22.54 4.05
N LYS A 140 16.31 21.43 3.46
CA LYS A 140 17.18 21.47 2.28
C LYS A 140 16.51 22.14 1.06
N LEU A 141 15.18 22.03 0.97
CA LEU A 141 14.36 22.59 -0.09
C LEU A 141 13.89 24.03 0.20
N GLY A 142 14.32 24.62 1.32
CA GLY A 142 13.91 25.98 1.72
C GLY A 142 12.45 26.08 2.19
N ARG A 143 11.91 25.00 2.73
CA ARG A 143 10.55 24.91 3.26
C ARG A 143 10.52 24.64 4.75
#